data_838ced67e70afc78da23995dc88ab3c0
#
_entry.id   838ced67e70afc78da23995dc88ab3c0
#
_cell.length_a   1.000
_cell.length_b   1.000
_cell.length_c   1.000
_cell.angle_alpha   90.00
_cell.angle_beta   90.00
_cell.angle_gamma   90.00
#
_symmetry.space_group_name_H-M   'P 1'
#
loop_
_entity.id
_entity.type
_entity.pdbx_description
1 polymer ?
#
loop_
_entity_poly.entity_id
_entity_poly.type
_entity_poly.pdbx_seq_one_letter_code
_entity_poly.pdbx_strand_id
1 'polypeptide(L)'
;MKTALLRKKPKQTRSKLMVDNILEASIRVLKHHPYPQFTTNRVAEAAGISIGSLYQYFPNKLSILLELEIKAVDAMIENVEKFLFEDKFKPEQRLYHAIEYFFVTESSFYEIPFSSNFEYPTQLNRIKNTIDSYLRSNGYIDEKADTFLSEYLVVLVSGIAEQLGRRSDIGNIKPWTEMTFDLVMHSIRSHQ
;
A
#
# COMPACT_ATOMS: atom_id res chain seq x y z
N MET A 1 5.62 16.80 -12.03
CA MET A 1 6.01 17.79 -10.97
C MET A 1 6.31 17.01 -9.69
N LYS A 2 7.54 17.06 -9.15
CA LYS A 2 7.84 16.45 -7.83
C LYS A 2 7.15 17.30 -6.76
N THR A 3 5.98 16.89 -6.31
CA THR A 3 5.32 17.50 -5.14
C THR A 3 6.13 17.10 -3.92
N ALA A 4 6.73 18.05 -3.23
CA ALA A 4 7.43 17.78 -1.97
C ALA A 4 6.40 17.30 -0.92
N LEU A 5 6.46 16.04 -0.53
CA LEU A 5 5.55 15.40 0.42
C LEU A 5 5.58 16.11 1.77
N LEU A 6 6.77 16.32 2.31
CA LEU A 6 7.02 17.02 3.56
C LEU A 6 8.00 18.16 3.32
N ARG A 7 7.69 19.35 3.84
CA ARG A 7 8.64 20.49 3.81
C ARG A 7 9.88 20.19 4.64
N LYS A 8 9.73 19.41 5.72
CA LYS A 8 10.81 19.04 6.64
C LYS A 8 10.66 17.59 7.02
N LYS A 9 11.63 16.75 6.64
CA LYS A 9 11.69 15.37 7.16
C LYS A 9 11.93 15.41 8.67
N PRO A 10 11.03 14.84 9.48
CA PRO A 10 11.15 14.88 10.93
C PRO A 10 12.36 14.05 11.39
N LYS A 11 13.41 14.73 11.86
CA LYS A 11 14.61 14.07 12.42
C LYS A 11 14.50 13.81 13.92
N GLN A 12 13.66 14.56 14.62
CA GLN A 12 13.51 14.49 16.08
C GLN A 12 12.19 13.82 16.44
N THR A 13 12.14 13.11 17.56
CA THR A 13 10.95 12.41 18.08
C THR A 13 9.72 13.32 18.14
N ARG A 14 9.86 14.56 18.63
CA ARG A 14 8.77 15.54 18.70
C ARG A 14 8.18 15.88 17.31
N SER A 15 9.04 15.97 16.30
CA SER A 15 8.59 16.27 14.93
C SER A 15 7.86 15.08 14.31
N LYS A 16 8.26 13.84 14.63
CA LYS A 16 7.56 12.63 14.19
C LYS A 16 6.18 12.57 14.83
N LEU A 17 6.08 12.76 16.15
CA LEU A 17 4.81 12.78 16.86
C LEU A 17 3.85 13.85 16.32
N MET A 18 4.36 15.00 15.89
CA MET A 18 3.54 16.05 15.29
C MET A 18 2.99 15.63 13.93
N VAL A 19 3.81 15.01 13.08
CA VAL A 19 3.37 14.47 11.78
C VAL A 19 2.31 13.39 12.01
N ASP A 20 2.54 12.45 12.92
CA ASP A 20 1.59 11.39 13.23
C ASP A 20 0.26 11.95 13.74
N ASN A 21 0.28 12.96 14.65
CA ASN A 21 -0.93 13.63 15.11
C ASN A 21 -1.72 14.29 13.95
N ILE A 22 -1.04 14.94 13.00
CA ILE A 22 -1.68 15.54 11.82
C ILE A 22 -2.33 14.45 10.95
N LEU A 23 -1.65 13.34 10.73
CA LEU A 23 -2.16 12.23 9.93
C LEU A 23 -3.36 11.55 10.59
N GLU A 24 -3.31 11.29 11.90
CA GLU A 24 -4.46 10.76 12.66
C GLU A 24 -5.66 11.71 12.63
N ALA A 25 -5.43 13.01 12.80
CA ALA A 25 -6.47 14.02 12.66
C ALA A 25 -7.08 14.03 11.25
N SER A 26 -6.25 13.84 10.22
CA SER A 26 -6.68 13.77 8.83
C SER A 26 -7.59 12.57 8.58
N ILE A 27 -7.27 11.40 9.14
CA ILE A 27 -8.12 10.21 9.06
C ILE A 27 -9.48 10.49 9.73
N ARG A 28 -9.50 11.14 10.92
CA ARG A 28 -10.74 11.52 11.59
C ARG A 28 -11.59 12.46 10.73
N VAL A 29 -10.97 13.46 10.10
CA VAL A 29 -11.68 14.40 9.20
C VAL A 29 -12.26 13.67 8.00
N LEU A 30 -11.52 12.77 7.35
CA LEU A 30 -11.98 11.98 6.20
C LEU A 30 -13.14 11.05 6.56
N LYS A 31 -13.15 10.47 7.76
CA LYS A 31 -14.25 9.60 8.22
C LYS A 31 -15.58 10.34 8.45
N HIS A 32 -15.51 11.62 8.80
CA HIS A 32 -16.69 12.40 9.19
C HIS A 32 -17.12 13.42 8.12
N HIS A 33 -16.32 13.64 7.10
CA HIS A 33 -16.60 14.64 6.07
C HIS A 33 -16.26 14.10 4.68
N PRO A 34 -17.10 14.38 3.67
CA PRO A 34 -16.79 14.01 2.30
C PRO A 34 -15.54 14.76 1.81
N TYR A 35 -14.81 14.17 0.87
CA TYR A 35 -13.53 14.69 0.37
C TYR A 35 -13.51 16.20 0.00
N PRO A 36 -14.56 16.78 -0.64
CA PRO A 36 -14.57 18.22 -0.92
C PRO A 36 -14.45 19.09 0.33
N GLN A 37 -14.85 18.59 1.47
CA GLN A 37 -14.78 19.28 2.76
C GLN A 37 -13.47 19.00 3.54
N PHE A 38 -12.60 18.13 3.04
CA PHE A 38 -11.28 17.92 3.61
C PHE A 38 -10.39 19.14 3.33
N THR A 39 -10.09 19.90 4.39
CA THR A 39 -9.27 21.12 4.33
C THR A 39 -8.18 21.10 5.40
N THR A 40 -7.06 21.79 5.13
CA THR A 40 -5.98 21.94 6.11
C THR A 40 -6.44 22.63 7.40
N ASN A 41 -7.40 23.54 7.34
CA ASN A 41 -7.94 24.19 8.53
C ASN A 41 -8.67 23.20 9.43
N ARG A 42 -9.54 22.34 8.88
CA ARG A 42 -10.22 21.29 9.64
C ARG A 42 -9.24 20.26 10.22
N VAL A 43 -8.21 19.93 9.47
CA VAL A 43 -7.16 19.02 9.96
C VAL A 43 -6.41 19.67 11.13
N ALA A 44 -6.02 20.95 11.02
CA ALA A 44 -5.33 21.66 12.09
C ALA A 44 -6.20 21.75 13.37
N GLU A 45 -7.48 22.07 13.21
CA GLU A 45 -8.47 22.08 14.31
C GLU A 45 -8.59 20.69 14.95
N ALA A 46 -8.78 19.64 14.16
CA ALA A 46 -8.89 18.27 14.64
C ALA A 46 -7.61 17.75 15.31
N ALA A 47 -6.44 18.27 14.91
CA ALA A 47 -5.14 17.96 15.49
C ALA A 47 -4.83 18.80 16.75
N GLY A 48 -5.64 19.83 17.05
CA GLY A 48 -5.40 20.75 18.17
C GLY A 48 -4.16 21.63 17.99
N ILE A 49 -3.83 22.01 16.74
CA ILE A 49 -2.66 22.82 16.41
C ILE A 49 -3.02 24.05 15.59
N SER A 50 -2.13 25.05 15.56
CA SER A 50 -2.32 26.19 14.67
C SER A 50 -2.12 25.79 13.21
N ILE A 51 -2.83 26.47 12.30
CA ILE A 51 -2.67 26.28 10.85
C ILE A 51 -1.21 26.57 10.41
N GLY A 52 -0.55 27.54 11.03
CA GLY A 52 0.87 27.82 10.81
C GLY A 52 1.77 26.65 11.18
N SER A 53 1.45 25.93 12.29
CA SER A 53 2.18 24.73 12.69
C SER A 53 2.00 23.59 11.68
N LEU A 54 0.79 23.41 11.14
CA LEU A 54 0.53 22.42 10.10
C LEU A 54 1.37 22.69 8.85
N TYR A 55 1.40 23.94 8.38
CA TYR A 55 2.16 24.32 7.17
C TYR A 55 3.68 24.23 7.34
N GLN A 56 4.21 24.11 8.54
CA GLN A 56 5.62 23.79 8.74
C GLN A 56 5.98 22.37 8.26
N TYR A 57 5.02 21.44 8.29
CA TYR A 57 5.20 20.04 7.90
C TYR A 57 4.63 19.76 6.51
N PHE A 58 3.41 20.18 6.23
CA PHE A 58 2.69 19.88 5.01
C PHE A 58 2.38 21.13 4.21
N PRO A 59 2.87 21.26 2.97
CA PRO A 59 2.66 22.47 2.15
C PRO A 59 1.20 22.68 1.73
N ASN A 60 0.40 21.60 1.66
CA ASN A 60 -1.00 21.64 1.24
C ASN A 60 -1.72 20.34 1.67
N LYS A 61 -3.05 20.28 1.43
CA LYS A 61 -3.85 19.09 1.76
C LYS A 61 -3.45 17.84 0.97
N LEU A 62 -2.95 18.03 -0.24
CA LEU A 62 -2.51 16.95 -1.11
C LEU A 62 -1.31 16.21 -0.53
N SER A 63 -0.35 16.95 0.03
CA SER A 63 0.82 16.37 0.68
C SER A 63 0.47 15.56 1.93
N ILE A 64 -0.61 15.91 2.65
CA ILE A 64 -1.12 15.13 3.78
C ILE A 64 -1.69 13.81 3.29
N LEU A 65 -2.52 13.86 2.24
CA LEU A 65 -3.15 12.66 1.65
C LEU A 65 -2.12 11.70 1.11
N LEU A 66 -1.10 12.21 0.42
CA LEU A 66 0.02 11.42 -0.08
C LEU A 66 0.79 10.71 1.03
N GLU A 67 1.06 11.39 2.13
CA GLU A 67 1.76 10.78 3.25
C GLU A 67 0.90 9.70 3.92
N LEU A 68 -0.43 9.91 4.00
CA LEU A 68 -1.37 8.89 4.45
C LEU A 68 -1.35 7.66 3.55
N GLU A 69 -1.36 7.87 2.24
CA GLU A 69 -1.34 6.81 1.25
C GLU A 69 -0.03 6.01 1.30
N ILE A 70 1.12 6.68 1.37
CA ILE A 70 2.42 6.02 1.53
C ILE A 70 2.45 5.16 2.80
N LYS A 71 1.98 5.68 3.93
CA LYS A 71 1.93 4.90 5.18
C LYS A 71 0.99 3.71 5.08
N ALA A 72 -0.12 3.85 4.38
CA ALA A 72 -1.05 2.76 4.18
C ALA A 72 -0.47 1.68 3.26
N VAL A 73 0.21 2.06 2.18
CA VAL A 73 0.94 1.13 1.30
C VAL A 73 2.08 0.44 2.06
N ASP A 74 2.86 1.16 2.85
CA ASP A 74 3.92 0.58 3.68
C ASP A 74 3.36 -0.46 4.66
N ALA A 75 2.25 -0.15 5.35
CA ALA A 75 1.59 -1.08 6.26
C ALA A 75 1.01 -2.32 5.52
N MET A 76 0.48 -2.12 4.32
CA MET A 76 0.02 -3.22 3.48
C MET A 76 1.17 -4.16 3.11
N ILE A 77 2.30 -3.62 2.65
CA ILE A 77 3.48 -4.43 2.31
C ILE A 77 4.00 -5.19 3.53
N GLU A 78 4.07 -4.55 4.71
CA GLU A 78 4.47 -5.21 5.95
C GLU A 78 3.58 -6.42 6.31
N ASN A 79 2.29 -6.34 6.07
CA ASN A 79 1.39 -7.45 6.32
C ASN A 79 1.51 -8.55 5.24
N VAL A 80 1.69 -8.18 3.97
CA VAL A 80 2.01 -9.15 2.90
C VAL A 80 3.30 -9.89 3.24
N GLU A 81 4.35 -9.21 3.69
CA GLU A 81 5.60 -9.81 4.16
C GLU A 81 5.35 -10.82 5.29
N LYS A 82 4.54 -10.45 6.29
CA LYS A 82 4.18 -11.36 7.38
C LYS A 82 3.51 -12.64 6.88
N PHE A 83 2.54 -12.53 5.98
CA PHE A 83 1.89 -13.72 5.40
C PHE A 83 2.86 -14.60 4.62
N LEU A 84 3.72 -14.02 3.78
CA LEU A 84 4.66 -14.76 2.95
C LEU A 84 5.71 -15.53 3.77
N PHE A 85 6.13 -15.02 4.92
CA PHE A 85 7.18 -15.60 5.76
C PHE A 85 6.68 -16.21 7.08
N GLU A 86 5.37 -16.39 7.24
CA GLU A 86 4.80 -17.05 8.42
C GLU A 86 4.96 -18.57 8.33
N ASP A 87 5.80 -19.17 9.17
CA ASP A 87 6.12 -20.60 9.16
C ASP A 87 4.94 -21.54 9.48
N LYS A 88 3.82 -21.01 9.94
CA LYS A 88 2.62 -21.75 10.30
C LYS A 88 1.93 -22.42 9.11
N PHE A 89 2.10 -21.90 7.91
CA PHE A 89 1.42 -22.35 6.69
C PHE A 89 2.41 -22.92 5.67
N LYS A 90 1.92 -23.80 4.79
CA LYS A 90 2.69 -24.23 3.61
C LYS A 90 2.94 -23.04 2.67
N PRO A 91 4.02 -23.05 1.85
CA PRO A 91 4.31 -21.94 0.95
C PRO A 91 3.13 -21.50 0.10
N GLU A 92 2.42 -22.41 -0.54
CA GLU A 92 1.27 -22.06 -1.40
C GLU A 92 0.15 -21.39 -0.61
N GLN A 93 -0.10 -21.83 0.64
CA GLN A 93 -1.11 -21.19 1.50
C GLN A 93 -0.70 -19.79 1.93
N ARG A 94 0.59 -19.56 2.22
CA ARG A 94 1.12 -18.22 2.53
C ARG A 94 0.89 -17.27 1.36
N LEU A 95 1.20 -17.72 0.15
CA LEU A 95 1.00 -16.95 -1.07
C LEU A 95 -0.48 -16.63 -1.31
N TYR A 96 -1.36 -17.63 -1.13
CA TYR A 96 -2.80 -17.42 -1.24
C TYR A 96 -3.29 -16.35 -0.26
N HIS A 97 -2.92 -16.44 1.01
CA HIS A 97 -3.33 -15.44 2.02
C HIS A 97 -2.73 -14.05 1.77
N ALA A 98 -1.52 -13.98 1.24
CA ALA A 98 -0.91 -12.71 0.85
C ALA A 98 -1.69 -12.03 -0.28
N ILE A 99 -2.11 -12.78 -1.32
CA ILE A 99 -2.94 -12.28 -2.43
C ILE A 99 -4.32 -11.86 -1.92
N GLU A 100 -4.95 -12.68 -1.09
CA GLU A 100 -6.27 -12.38 -0.51
C GLU A 100 -6.23 -11.09 0.31
N TYR A 101 -5.26 -10.96 1.20
CA TYR A 101 -5.06 -9.76 2.02
C TYR A 101 -4.82 -8.52 1.14
N PHE A 102 -3.97 -8.64 0.12
CA PHE A 102 -3.69 -7.57 -0.80
C PHE A 102 -4.96 -7.09 -1.51
N PHE A 103 -5.78 -7.98 -2.04
CA PHE A 103 -7.02 -7.64 -2.72
C PHE A 103 -8.05 -6.98 -1.80
N VAL A 104 -8.22 -7.49 -0.57
CA VAL A 104 -9.11 -6.87 0.43
C VAL A 104 -8.65 -5.46 0.76
N THR A 105 -7.35 -5.27 0.94
CA THR A 105 -6.80 -3.97 1.34
C THR A 105 -6.84 -2.97 0.19
N GLU A 106 -6.42 -3.38 -1.01
CA GLU A 106 -6.39 -2.50 -2.18
C GLU A 106 -7.80 -2.01 -2.55
N SER A 107 -8.82 -2.86 -2.47
CA SER A 107 -10.22 -2.45 -2.71
C SER A 107 -10.69 -1.32 -1.80
N SER A 108 -10.15 -1.23 -0.60
CA SER A 108 -10.49 -0.17 0.37
C SER A 108 -9.82 1.18 0.06
N PHE A 109 -8.72 1.21 -0.70
CA PHE A 109 -8.05 2.46 -1.07
C PHE A 109 -8.81 3.26 -2.12
N TYR A 110 -9.58 2.61 -2.99
CA TYR A 110 -10.32 3.29 -4.05
C TYR A 110 -11.54 4.09 -3.57
N GLU A 111 -11.93 3.95 -2.32
CA GLU A 111 -12.91 4.85 -1.68
C GLU A 111 -12.37 6.28 -1.50
N ILE A 112 -11.04 6.47 -1.61
CA ILE A 112 -10.40 7.79 -1.56
C ILE A 112 -10.26 8.28 -3.01
N PRO A 113 -10.92 9.38 -3.46
CA PRO A 113 -10.97 9.84 -4.87
C PRO A 113 -9.63 10.24 -5.48
N PHE A 114 -8.52 9.80 -4.95
CA PHE A 114 -7.23 10.43 -5.06
C PHE A 114 -6.07 9.49 -5.46
N SER A 115 -6.24 8.17 -5.29
CA SER A 115 -5.16 7.19 -5.34
C SER A 115 -4.59 6.85 -6.72
N SER A 116 -5.18 7.31 -7.81
CA SER A 116 -4.93 6.70 -9.14
C SER A 116 -3.71 7.19 -9.93
N ASN A 117 -2.88 8.12 -9.42
CA ASN A 117 -1.82 8.74 -10.22
C ASN A 117 -0.44 8.84 -9.53
N PHE A 118 -0.21 8.10 -8.45
CA PHE A 118 1.10 8.13 -7.77
C PHE A 118 1.93 6.89 -8.07
N GLU A 119 3.17 7.13 -8.51
CA GLU A 119 4.20 6.11 -8.57
C GLU A 119 4.85 5.99 -7.19
N TYR A 120 4.90 4.78 -6.64
CA TYR A 120 5.57 4.46 -5.37
C TYR A 120 6.84 3.63 -5.63
N PRO A 121 7.90 4.22 -6.22
CA PRO A 121 9.05 3.45 -6.67
C PRO A 121 9.77 2.73 -5.51
N THR A 122 9.77 3.32 -4.32
CA THR A 122 10.38 2.70 -3.13
C THR A 122 9.58 1.50 -2.67
N GLN A 123 8.26 1.63 -2.58
CA GLN A 123 7.33 0.58 -2.17
C GLN A 123 7.27 -0.53 -3.22
N LEU A 124 7.26 -0.17 -4.50
CA LEU A 124 7.30 -1.13 -5.60
C LEU A 124 8.57 -1.97 -5.59
N ASN A 125 9.73 -1.35 -5.37
CA ASN A 125 10.98 -2.08 -5.22
C ASN A 125 11.00 -2.97 -3.97
N ARG A 126 10.41 -2.51 -2.86
CA ARG A 126 10.31 -3.30 -1.64
C ARG A 126 9.48 -4.56 -1.87
N ILE A 127 8.26 -4.44 -2.39
CA ILE A 127 7.39 -5.61 -2.63
C ILE A 127 8.02 -6.57 -3.65
N LYS A 128 8.63 -6.06 -4.72
CA LYS A 128 9.37 -6.88 -5.68
C LYS A 128 10.47 -7.70 -5.00
N ASN A 129 11.30 -7.08 -4.18
CA ASN A 129 12.37 -7.76 -3.45
C ASN A 129 11.82 -8.80 -2.46
N THR A 130 10.69 -8.50 -1.84
CA THR A 130 9.98 -9.42 -0.93
C THR A 130 9.50 -10.66 -1.68
N ILE A 131 8.87 -10.50 -2.84
CA ILE A 131 8.42 -11.61 -3.70
C ILE A 131 9.62 -12.43 -4.19
N ASP A 132 10.68 -11.78 -4.66
CA ASP A 132 11.90 -12.44 -5.11
C ASP A 132 12.51 -13.30 -3.98
N SER A 133 12.65 -12.75 -2.79
CA SER A 133 13.15 -13.46 -1.61
C SER A 133 12.26 -14.65 -1.24
N TYR A 134 10.95 -14.49 -1.32
CA TYR A 134 9.99 -15.55 -1.06
C TYR A 134 10.12 -16.69 -2.09
N LEU A 135 10.21 -16.40 -3.38
CA LEU A 135 10.34 -17.38 -4.43
C LEU A 135 11.65 -18.19 -4.29
N ARG A 136 12.76 -17.51 -3.99
CA ARG A 136 14.08 -18.17 -3.76
C ARG A 136 14.08 -19.03 -2.50
N SER A 137 13.59 -18.51 -1.40
CA SER A 137 13.59 -19.23 -0.12
C SER A 137 12.72 -20.50 -0.12
N ASN A 138 11.75 -20.59 -1.03
CA ASN A 138 10.89 -21.76 -1.19
C ASN A 138 11.27 -22.63 -2.40
N GLY A 139 12.40 -22.35 -3.07
CA GLY A 139 12.90 -23.16 -4.18
C GLY A 139 12.09 -23.07 -5.46
N TYR A 140 11.30 -21.99 -5.62
CA TYR A 140 10.53 -21.75 -6.85
C TYR A 140 11.37 -21.22 -7.99
N ILE A 141 12.48 -20.53 -7.68
CA ILE A 141 13.46 -20.02 -8.66
C ILE A 141 14.87 -20.24 -8.12
N ASP A 142 15.84 -20.39 -9.04
CA ASP A 142 17.26 -20.48 -8.71
C ASP A 142 17.81 -19.17 -8.13
N GLU A 143 18.88 -19.27 -7.31
CA GLU A 143 19.57 -18.10 -6.77
C GLU A 143 20.12 -17.15 -7.87
N LYS A 144 20.46 -17.71 -9.04
CA LYS A 144 21.01 -16.96 -10.19
C LYS A 144 19.96 -16.52 -11.20
N ALA A 145 18.69 -16.90 -11.03
CA ALA A 145 17.62 -16.47 -11.91
C ALA A 145 17.49 -14.93 -11.90
N ASP A 146 17.11 -14.35 -13.04
CA ASP A 146 16.78 -12.93 -13.09
C ASP A 146 15.53 -12.61 -12.25
N THR A 147 15.25 -11.34 -12.07
CA THR A 147 14.11 -10.87 -11.27
C THR A 147 12.82 -10.71 -12.08
N PHE A 148 12.81 -11.17 -13.33
CA PHE A 148 11.69 -10.99 -14.25
C PHE A 148 10.38 -11.58 -13.70
N LEU A 149 10.44 -12.81 -13.16
CA LEU A 149 9.26 -13.46 -12.61
C LEU A 149 8.67 -12.66 -11.43
N SER A 150 9.51 -12.17 -10.53
CA SER A 150 9.07 -11.34 -9.39
C SER A 150 8.41 -10.06 -9.86
N GLU A 151 8.98 -9.37 -10.86
CA GLU A 151 8.36 -8.17 -11.46
C GLU A 151 7.03 -8.49 -12.12
N TYR A 152 7.00 -9.55 -12.91
CA TYR A 152 5.79 -10.01 -13.60
C TYR A 152 4.66 -10.30 -12.61
N LEU A 153 4.94 -11.03 -11.52
CA LEU A 153 3.93 -11.36 -10.50
C LEU A 153 3.41 -10.12 -9.79
N VAL A 154 4.28 -9.17 -9.46
CA VAL A 154 3.86 -7.90 -8.87
C VAL A 154 2.93 -7.14 -9.81
N VAL A 155 3.29 -7.00 -11.09
CA VAL A 155 2.46 -6.31 -12.10
C VAL A 155 1.11 -7.04 -12.31
N LEU A 156 1.13 -8.37 -12.39
CA LEU A 156 -0.07 -9.18 -12.56
C LEU A 156 -1.05 -8.97 -11.40
N VAL A 157 -0.60 -9.18 -10.18
CA VAL A 157 -1.45 -9.11 -8.98
C VAL A 157 -1.93 -7.68 -8.74
N SER A 158 -1.04 -6.67 -8.87
CA SER A 158 -1.41 -5.26 -8.70
C SER A 158 -2.39 -4.78 -9.77
N GLY A 159 -2.19 -5.19 -11.03
CA GLY A 159 -3.10 -4.83 -12.13
C GLY A 159 -4.51 -5.40 -11.93
N ILE A 160 -4.62 -6.64 -11.46
CA ILE A 160 -5.92 -7.23 -11.12
C ILE A 160 -6.55 -6.50 -9.94
N ALA A 161 -5.79 -6.24 -8.88
CA ALA A 161 -6.27 -5.53 -7.69
C ALA A 161 -6.76 -4.12 -8.03
N GLU A 162 -6.04 -3.39 -8.89
CA GLU A 162 -6.45 -2.07 -9.37
C GLU A 162 -7.79 -2.13 -10.11
N GLN A 163 -7.98 -3.10 -11.00
CA GLN A 163 -9.26 -3.26 -11.72
C GLN A 163 -10.40 -3.64 -10.78
N LEU A 164 -10.12 -4.45 -9.76
CA LEU A 164 -11.09 -4.79 -8.73
C LEU A 164 -11.48 -3.56 -7.90
N GLY A 165 -10.51 -2.80 -7.41
CA GLY A 165 -10.74 -1.61 -6.60
C GLY A 165 -11.59 -0.53 -7.28
N ARG A 166 -11.55 -0.45 -8.62
CA ARG A 166 -12.37 0.49 -9.41
C ARG A 166 -13.84 0.08 -9.53
N ARG A 167 -14.21 -1.14 -9.11
CA ARG A 167 -15.58 -1.68 -9.23
C ARG A 167 -16.32 -1.49 -7.92
N SER A 168 -17.45 -0.81 -7.97
CA SER A 168 -18.33 -0.62 -6.80
C SER A 168 -19.20 -1.86 -6.45
N ASP A 169 -19.15 -2.89 -7.31
CA ASP A 169 -20.03 -4.08 -7.25
C ASP A 169 -19.31 -5.38 -6.83
N ILE A 170 -18.09 -5.29 -6.28
CA ILE A 170 -17.35 -6.48 -5.86
C ILE A 170 -17.94 -7.02 -4.54
N GLY A 171 -18.98 -7.86 -4.68
CA GLY A 171 -19.60 -8.51 -3.53
C GLY A 171 -18.78 -9.65 -2.92
N ASN A 172 -17.96 -10.33 -3.71
CA ASN A 172 -17.17 -11.48 -3.28
C ASN A 172 -15.79 -11.50 -3.95
N ILE A 173 -14.77 -11.31 -3.17
CA ILE A 173 -13.37 -11.26 -3.62
C ILE A 173 -12.77 -12.65 -3.85
N LYS A 174 -13.35 -13.68 -3.23
CA LYS A 174 -12.79 -15.04 -3.22
C LYS A 174 -12.57 -15.65 -4.60
N PRO A 175 -13.49 -15.60 -5.57
CA PRO A 175 -13.25 -16.14 -6.91
C PRO A 175 -12.05 -15.45 -7.62
N TRP A 176 -11.86 -14.17 -7.41
CA TRP A 176 -10.74 -13.41 -7.96
C TRP A 176 -9.41 -13.81 -7.32
N THR A 177 -9.41 -14.04 -6.01
CA THR A 177 -8.24 -14.54 -5.29
C THR A 177 -7.86 -15.93 -5.79
N GLU A 178 -8.81 -16.85 -5.91
CA GLU A 178 -8.58 -18.22 -6.41
C GLU A 178 -8.00 -18.22 -7.83
N MET A 179 -8.64 -17.49 -8.76
CA MET A 179 -8.15 -17.41 -10.14
C MET A 179 -6.76 -16.76 -10.23
N THR A 180 -6.51 -15.70 -9.47
CA THR A 180 -5.19 -15.05 -9.47
C THR A 180 -4.14 -15.95 -8.88
N PHE A 181 -4.45 -16.66 -7.81
CA PHE A 181 -3.55 -17.65 -7.22
C PHE A 181 -3.18 -18.74 -8.22
N ASP A 182 -4.15 -19.29 -8.94
CA ASP A 182 -3.92 -20.31 -9.97
C ASP A 182 -3.02 -19.79 -11.09
N LEU A 183 -3.23 -18.54 -11.55
CA LEU A 183 -2.38 -17.89 -12.55
C LEU A 183 -0.94 -17.70 -12.04
N VAL A 184 -0.80 -17.25 -10.81
CA VAL A 184 0.53 -17.07 -10.15
C VAL A 184 1.24 -18.41 -10.04
N MET A 185 0.55 -19.45 -9.55
CA MET A 185 1.14 -20.79 -9.40
C MET A 185 1.49 -21.41 -10.76
N HIS A 186 0.67 -21.19 -11.79
CA HIS A 186 0.99 -21.62 -13.15
C HIS A 186 2.26 -20.92 -13.66
N SER A 187 2.36 -19.61 -13.50
CA SER A 187 3.53 -18.83 -13.91
C SER A 187 4.81 -19.30 -13.21
N ILE A 188 4.74 -19.57 -11.91
CA ILE A 188 5.87 -20.09 -11.13
C ILE A 188 6.32 -21.45 -11.68
N ARG A 189 5.40 -22.39 -11.89
CA ARG A 189 5.71 -23.74 -12.39
C ARG A 189 6.25 -23.74 -13.81
N SER A 190 5.86 -22.79 -14.64
CA SER A 190 6.34 -22.66 -16.03
C SER A 190 7.74 -22.09 -16.13
N HIS A 191 8.30 -21.56 -15.05
CA HIS A 191 9.65 -21.01 -14.97
C HIS A 191 10.66 -21.96 -14.29
N GLN A 192 10.22 -23.12 -13.79
CA GLN A 192 11.06 -24.21 -13.27
C GLN A 192 11.54 -25.13 -14.40
#